data_ce784edb5dffe7930b5f73b941f3e3e0
#
_entry.id   ce784edb5dffe7930b5f73b941f3e3e0
#
_cell.length_a   1.000
_cell.length_b   1.000
_cell.length_c   1.000
_cell.angle_alpha   90.00
_cell.angle_beta   90.00
_cell.angle_gamma   90.00
#
_symmetry.space_group_name_H-M   'P 1'
#
loop_
_entity.id
_entity.type
_entity.pdbx_description
1 polymer ?
#
loop_
_entity_poly.entity_id
_entity_poly.type
_entity_poly.pdbx_seq_one_letter_code
_entity_poly.pdbx_strand_id
1 'polypeptide(L)'
;MFGLDAFHLARIQFAFTVSFHIIFPAITIGLASFLAVLEGMWLKTRNQTYRDLYHFWSKIFAVNFGMGVVSGLVMAYQFGTNWSGFSQFAGSITGPLLTYEVLTAFFLEAGFLGVMLFGWNRVGPGLHYFATCMVALGTLISTFWILSSNSWMQTPQGYLIQNGVVVPEDWFKIVFNPSFPYRLLHMSVAAFLASAFFVGSSAAWHLLKGNDNPAIRKMFSMALWMALIVAPVQAMIGDAHGLNTLEHQPAKIAAIEGHWENPPGEATPLILFGLPDMEEERTKYALEIPYLGSLILTHSLDKQVPALKSFPKEDRPNSTIIFWSFRVMVALGLLMITLGVVSLWLRYKGRLYQSRPFLWFALLMGPSGLIAILAGWFTTEIGRQPWVVYGVQRTIDAVSPHGEMHMSISLLAFILVYSSVFGVGYHYMMRLIKQGPVTGEGDIVETGGPGQIKTPARPLSAATHKNEER
;
A
#
# COMPACT_ATOMS: atom_id res chain seq x y z
N MET A 1 10.45 -28.47 11.10
CA MET A 1 11.36 -27.47 11.66
C MET A 1 10.64 -26.52 12.60
N PHE A 2 9.48 -25.99 12.27
CA PHE A 2 8.71 -25.06 13.13
C PHE A 2 7.54 -25.74 13.87
N GLY A 3 7.39 -27.06 13.81
CA GLY A 3 6.24 -27.80 14.38
C GLY A 3 4.90 -27.48 13.68
N LEU A 4 4.97 -26.89 12.47
CA LEU A 4 3.84 -26.52 11.65
C LEU A 4 3.80 -27.40 10.39
N ASP A 5 2.59 -27.71 9.93
CA ASP A 5 2.39 -28.45 8.68
C ASP A 5 2.71 -27.58 7.43
N ALA A 6 2.80 -28.22 6.27
CA ALA A 6 3.13 -27.56 5.02
C ALA A 6 2.13 -26.46 4.64
N PHE A 7 0.87 -26.64 4.97
CA PHE A 7 -0.19 -25.66 4.69
C PHE A 7 0.02 -24.35 5.47
N HIS A 8 0.28 -24.44 6.77
CA HIS A 8 0.56 -23.25 7.58
C HIS A 8 1.86 -22.56 7.17
N LEU A 9 2.90 -23.34 6.83
CA LEU A 9 4.17 -22.80 6.33
C LEU A 9 3.98 -22.05 5.00
N ALA A 10 3.18 -22.57 4.06
CA ALA A 10 2.85 -21.91 2.80
C ALA A 10 2.11 -20.57 3.04
N ARG A 11 1.16 -20.54 3.97
CA ARG A 11 0.43 -19.32 4.36
C ARG A 11 1.36 -18.27 4.99
N ILE A 12 2.25 -18.67 5.90
CA ILE A 12 3.23 -17.77 6.52
C ILE A 12 4.17 -17.20 5.47
N GLN A 13 4.67 -18.03 4.55
CA GLN A 13 5.54 -17.57 3.47
C GLN A 13 4.84 -16.58 2.57
N PHE A 14 3.59 -16.83 2.18
CA PHE A 14 2.81 -15.91 1.37
C PHE A 14 2.54 -14.61 2.14
N ALA A 15 2.12 -14.68 3.39
CA ALA A 15 1.88 -13.50 4.23
C ALA A 15 3.14 -12.63 4.36
N PHE A 16 4.31 -13.25 4.54
CA PHE A 16 5.60 -12.57 4.60
C PHE A 16 5.90 -11.84 3.28
N THR A 17 5.85 -12.56 2.16
CA THR A 17 6.22 -11.99 0.85
C THR A 17 5.25 -10.92 0.37
N VAL A 18 3.93 -11.11 0.54
CA VAL A 18 2.92 -10.11 0.17
C VAL A 18 3.02 -8.86 1.04
N SER A 19 3.25 -9.02 2.35
CA SER A 19 3.43 -7.87 3.25
C SER A 19 4.65 -7.03 2.87
N PHE A 20 5.74 -7.70 2.50
CA PHE A 20 6.93 -7.02 1.96
C PHE A 20 6.65 -6.32 0.64
N HIS A 21 5.99 -7.01 -0.28
CA HIS A 21 5.72 -6.45 -1.61
C HIS A 21 4.83 -5.22 -1.56
N ILE A 22 3.74 -5.24 -0.80
CA ILE A 22 2.75 -4.15 -0.73
C ILE A 22 3.37 -2.80 -0.32
N ILE A 23 4.43 -2.80 0.49
CA ILE A 23 5.12 -1.59 0.94
C ILE A 23 5.66 -0.78 -0.25
N PHE A 24 6.26 -1.43 -1.24
CA PHE A 24 6.90 -0.75 -2.36
C PHE A 24 5.92 -0.11 -3.34
N PRO A 25 4.90 -0.82 -3.88
CA PRO A 25 3.88 -0.19 -4.70
C PRO A 25 3.14 0.95 -3.99
N ALA A 26 2.84 0.81 -2.70
CA ALA A 26 2.19 1.87 -1.95
C ALA A 26 2.99 3.19 -1.97
N ILE A 27 4.32 3.11 -1.80
CA ILE A 27 5.18 4.29 -1.91
C ILE A 27 5.35 4.70 -3.38
N THR A 28 5.50 3.75 -4.32
CA THR A 28 5.75 4.03 -5.74
C THR A 28 4.59 4.80 -6.36
N ILE A 29 3.34 4.39 -6.12
CA ILE A 29 2.12 5.05 -6.65
C ILE A 29 2.08 6.53 -6.23
N GLY A 30 2.25 6.78 -4.95
CA GLY A 30 2.18 8.15 -4.45
C GLY A 30 3.39 8.99 -4.84
N LEU A 31 4.62 8.44 -4.82
CA LEU A 31 5.81 9.18 -5.25
C LEU A 31 5.83 9.47 -6.74
N ALA A 32 5.40 8.56 -7.62
CA ALA A 32 5.30 8.82 -9.06
C ALA A 32 4.38 10.01 -9.34
N SER A 33 3.20 10.03 -8.70
CA SER A 33 2.26 11.13 -8.81
C SER A 33 2.82 12.44 -8.21
N PHE A 34 3.53 12.35 -7.09
CA PHE A 34 4.19 13.50 -6.46
C PHE A 34 5.28 14.09 -7.36
N LEU A 35 6.08 13.24 -8.03
CA LEU A 35 7.08 13.67 -9.01
C LEU A 35 6.45 14.37 -10.21
N ALA A 36 5.33 13.85 -10.74
CA ALA A 36 4.58 14.52 -11.81
C ALA A 36 4.08 15.91 -11.37
N VAL A 37 3.59 16.04 -10.13
CA VAL A 37 3.19 17.34 -9.58
C VAL A 37 4.38 18.28 -9.42
N LEU A 38 5.51 17.82 -8.89
CA LEU A 38 6.72 18.65 -8.73
C LEU A 38 7.23 19.16 -10.06
N GLU A 39 7.34 18.30 -11.07
CA GLU A 39 7.81 18.68 -12.40
C GLU A 39 6.82 19.61 -13.09
N GLY A 40 5.50 19.35 -13.04
CA GLY A 40 4.47 20.22 -13.55
C GLY A 40 4.49 21.62 -12.91
N MET A 41 4.70 21.69 -11.58
CA MET A 41 4.85 22.95 -10.85
C MET A 41 6.12 23.70 -11.25
N TRP A 42 7.23 22.98 -11.46
CA TRP A 42 8.46 23.59 -11.98
C TRP A 42 8.25 24.14 -13.40
N LEU A 43 7.63 23.40 -14.29
CA LEU A 43 7.34 23.88 -15.66
C LEU A 43 6.45 25.14 -15.65
N LYS A 44 5.46 25.20 -14.76
CA LYS A 44 4.54 26.33 -14.66
C LYS A 44 5.18 27.55 -14.00
N THR A 45 5.94 27.36 -12.92
CA THR A 45 6.41 28.46 -12.07
C THR A 45 7.88 28.82 -12.27
N ARG A 46 8.66 27.93 -12.89
CA ARG A 46 10.12 28.00 -13.02
C ARG A 46 10.83 28.15 -11.67
N ASN A 47 10.17 27.79 -10.56
CA ASN A 47 10.76 27.85 -9.24
C ASN A 47 11.69 26.64 -9.03
N GLN A 48 12.97 26.93 -8.80
CA GLN A 48 14.05 25.96 -8.64
C GLN A 48 13.79 24.95 -7.52
N THR A 49 13.08 25.36 -6.47
CA THR A 49 12.75 24.47 -5.34
C THR A 49 12.00 23.20 -5.78
N TYR A 50 11.09 23.30 -6.76
CA TYR A 50 10.36 22.12 -7.26
C TYR A 50 11.26 21.19 -8.07
N ARG A 51 12.22 21.75 -8.83
CA ARG A 51 13.23 20.99 -9.56
C ARG A 51 14.17 20.23 -8.61
N ASP A 52 14.68 20.89 -7.56
CA ASP A 52 15.54 20.29 -6.56
C ASP A 52 14.82 19.13 -5.84
N LEU A 53 13.55 19.33 -5.49
CA LEU A 53 12.71 18.28 -4.90
C LEU A 53 12.48 17.12 -5.87
N TYR A 54 12.24 17.40 -7.16
CA TYR A 54 12.08 16.36 -8.19
C TYR A 54 13.35 15.48 -8.25
N HIS A 55 14.53 16.07 -8.38
CA HIS A 55 15.78 15.33 -8.45
C HIS A 55 16.08 14.54 -7.17
N PHE A 56 15.74 15.10 -6.02
CA PHE A 56 15.89 14.39 -4.74
C PHE A 56 14.96 13.16 -4.68
N TRP A 57 13.67 13.34 -4.92
CA TRP A 57 12.69 12.26 -4.79
C TRP A 57 12.75 11.23 -5.93
N SER A 58 13.19 11.60 -7.13
CA SER A 58 13.36 10.67 -8.24
C SER A 58 14.40 9.58 -7.95
N LYS A 59 15.47 9.89 -7.22
CA LYS A 59 16.47 8.91 -6.78
C LYS A 59 15.86 7.90 -5.79
N ILE A 60 15.09 8.37 -4.83
CA ILE A 60 14.41 7.54 -3.83
C ILE A 60 13.35 6.68 -4.53
N PHE A 61 12.58 7.27 -5.46
CA PHE A 61 11.63 6.56 -6.30
C PHE A 61 12.28 5.41 -7.07
N ALA A 62 13.43 5.65 -7.72
CA ALA A 62 14.12 4.62 -8.52
C ALA A 62 14.51 3.39 -7.68
N VAL A 63 15.03 3.61 -6.46
CA VAL A 63 15.36 2.53 -5.52
C VAL A 63 14.11 1.76 -5.09
N ASN A 64 13.07 2.49 -4.69
CA ASN A 64 11.82 1.89 -4.25
C ASN A 64 11.12 1.11 -5.37
N PHE A 65 11.08 1.67 -6.58
CA PHE A 65 10.54 1.02 -7.77
C PHE A 65 11.27 -0.29 -8.08
N GLY A 66 12.60 -0.27 -8.10
CA GLY A 66 13.40 -1.47 -8.32
C GLY A 66 13.13 -2.59 -7.30
N MET A 67 13.00 -2.23 -6.02
CA MET A 67 12.62 -3.18 -4.96
C MET A 67 11.19 -3.72 -5.19
N GLY A 68 10.26 -2.87 -5.63
CA GLY A 68 8.90 -3.26 -5.97
C GLY A 68 8.84 -4.29 -7.10
N VAL A 69 9.58 -4.06 -8.19
CA VAL A 69 9.64 -4.98 -9.33
C VAL A 69 10.20 -6.34 -8.90
N VAL A 70 11.31 -6.37 -8.16
CA VAL A 70 11.92 -7.63 -7.69
C VAL A 70 10.95 -8.41 -6.80
N SER A 71 10.31 -7.76 -5.83
CA SER A 71 9.35 -8.42 -4.95
C SER A 71 8.08 -8.88 -5.67
N GLY A 72 7.64 -8.14 -6.70
CA GLY A 72 6.47 -8.49 -7.52
C GLY A 72 6.69 -9.74 -8.37
N LEU A 73 7.87 -9.87 -8.99
CA LEU A 73 8.24 -11.08 -9.72
C LEU A 73 8.22 -12.32 -8.83
N VAL A 74 8.73 -12.20 -7.61
CA VAL A 74 8.70 -13.30 -6.63
C VAL A 74 7.26 -13.67 -6.27
N MET A 75 6.38 -12.68 -6.07
CA MET A 75 4.96 -12.94 -5.80
C MET A 75 4.27 -13.67 -6.94
N ALA A 76 4.50 -13.26 -8.19
CA ALA A 76 3.93 -13.93 -9.35
C ALA A 76 4.37 -15.41 -9.43
N TYR A 77 5.61 -15.70 -9.08
CA TYR A 77 6.14 -17.07 -9.02
C TYR A 77 5.42 -17.94 -7.97
N GLN A 78 5.08 -17.38 -6.81
CA GLN A 78 4.41 -18.13 -5.73
C GLN A 78 3.02 -18.65 -6.11
N PHE A 79 2.30 -17.99 -7.01
CA PHE A 79 1.01 -18.49 -7.49
C PHE A 79 1.13 -19.86 -8.18
N GLY A 80 2.22 -20.09 -8.94
CA GLY A 80 2.49 -21.38 -9.58
C GLY A 80 3.17 -22.40 -8.66
N THR A 81 4.07 -21.95 -7.79
CA THR A 81 4.88 -22.86 -6.95
C THR A 81 4.16 -23.28 -5.67
N ASN A 82 3.63 -22.34 -4.89
CA ASN A 82 3.05 -22.62 -3.58
C ASN A 82 1.53 -22.77 -3.59
N TRP A 83 0.87 -22.22 -4.62
CA TRP A 83 -0.58 -22.15 -4.74
C TRP A 83 -1.07 -22.71 -6.09
N SER A 84 -0.52 -23.86 -6.51
CA SER A 84 -0.85 -24.47 -7.78
C SER A 84 -2.32 -24.87 -7.90
N GLY A 85 -2.97 -25.30 -6.80
CA GLY A 85 -4.39 -25.58 -6.77
C GLY A 85 -5.24 -24.34 -7.10
N PHE A 86 -4.86 -23.17 -6.58
CA PHE A 86 -5.49 -21.90 -6.96
C PHE A 86 -5.26 -21.56 -8.43
N SER A 87 -4.02 -21.68 -8.92
CA SER A 87 -3.68 -21.38 -10.31
C SER A 87 -4.36 -22.30 -11.31
N GLN A 88 -4.54 -23.58 -10.97
CA GLN A 88 -5.29 -24.54 -11.80
C GLN A 88 -6.79 -24.24 -11.80
N PHE A 89 -7.36 -23.89 -10.64
CA PHE A 89 -8.78 -23.65 -10.51
C PHE A 89 -9.23 -22.30 -11.07
N ALA A 90 -8.55 -21.20 -10.70
CA ALA A 90 -8.95 -19.83 -11.02
C ALA A 90 -8.04 -19.13 -12.05
N GLY A 91 -7.04 -19.82 -12.58
CA GLY A 91 -6.03 -19.24 -13.47
C GLY A 91 -6.57 -18.73 -14.81
N SER A 92 -7.68 -19.26 -15.30
CA SER A 92 -8.35 -18.78 -16.50
C SER A 92 -8.90 -17.34 -16.36
N ILE A 93 -9.13 -16.86 -15.14
CA ILE A 93 -9.55 -15.49 -14.83
C ILE A 93 -8.36 -14.65 -14.32
N THR A 94 -7.67 -15.13 -13.27
CA THR A 94 -6.60 -14.35 -12.63
C THR A 94 -5.37 -14.22 -13.52
N GLY A 95 -5.06 -15.24 -14.35
CA GLY A 95 -3.93 -15.21 -15.28
C GLY A 95 -4.02 -14.08 -16.31
N PRO A 96 -5.10 -13.94 -17.08
CA PRO A 96 -5.29 -12.81 -17.99
C PRO A 96 -5.21 -11.45 -17.30
N LEU A 97 -5.83 -11.27 -16.12
CA LEU A 97 -5.80 -9.99 -15.39
C LEU A 97 -4.37 -9.60 -14.98
N LEU A 98 -3.58 -10.54 -14.47
CA LEU A 98 -2.16 -10.33 -14.15
C LEU A 98 -1.31 -10.12 -15.42
N THR A 99 -1.64 -10.78 -16.53
CA THR A 99 -0.96 -10.56 -17.80
C THR A 99 -1.23 -9.17 -18.36
N TYR A 100 -2.45 -8.68 -18.28
CA TYR A 100 -2.78 -7.30 -18.69
C TYR A 100 -2.09 -6.26 -17.81
N GLU A 101 -1.89 -6.54 -16.53
CA GLU A 101 -1.05 -5.68 -15.67
C GLU A 101 0.35 -5.54 -16.26
N VAL A 102 1.03 -6.65 -16.57
CA VAL A 102 2.38 -6.61 -17.13
C VAL A 102 2.40 -5.89 -18.48
N LEU A 103 1.46 -6.19 -19.37
CA LEU A 103 1.44 -5.64 -20.73
C LEU A 103 1.10 -4.14 -20.78
N THR A 104 0.16 -3.68 -19.96
CA THR A 104 -0.36 -2.31 -20.07
C THR A 104 0.25 -1.35 -19.05
N ALA A 105 0.72 -1.86 -17.91
CA ALA A 105 1.30 -1.05 -16.84
C ALA A 105 2.81 -1.17 -16.79
N PHE A 106 3.34 -2.36 -16.52
CA PHE A 106 4.79 -2.53 -16.34
C PHE A 106 5.59 -2.15 -17.59
N PHE A 107 5.14 -2.50 -18.80
CA PHE A 107 5.83 -2.07 -20.03
C PHE A 107 5.72 -0.56 -20.24
N LEU A 108 4.62 0.07 -19.88
CA LEU A 108 4.48 1.52 -19.93
C LEU A 108 5.48 2.18 -18.97
N GLU A 109 5.53 1.72 -17.72
CA GLU A 109 6.47 2.21 -16.71
C GLU A 109 7.92 2.02 -17.16
N ALA A 110 8.32 0.81 -17.53
CA ALA A 110 9.67 0.48 -17.93
C ALA A 110 10.11 1.27 -19.17
N GLY A 111 9.21 1.48 -20.14
CA GLY A 111 9.49 2.24 -21.36
C GLY A 111 9.79 3.72 -21.08
N PHE A 112 9.08 4.35 -20.15
CA PHE A 112 9.26 5.77 -19.83
C PHE A 112 10.21 6.03 -18.66
N LEU A 113 10.46 5.04 -17.81
CA LEU A 113 11.32 5.17 -16.63
C LEU A 113 12.73 5.66 -16.99
N GLY A 114 13.31 5.14 -18.08
CA GLY A 114 14.62 5.55 -18.56
C GLY A 114 14.66 7.04 -18.93
N VAL A 115 13.62 7.56 -19.58
CA VAL A 115 13.50 8.97 -19.91
C VAL A 115 13.31 9.81 -18.65
N MET A 116 12.43 9.37 -17.74
CA MET A 116 12.15 10.03 -16.46
C MET A 116 13.40 10.17 -15.58
N LEU A 117 14.24 9.14 -15.51
CA LEU A 117 15.41 9.14 -14.61
C LEU A 117 16.67 9.75 -15.24
N PHE A 118 16.84 9.62 -16.57
CA PHE A 118 18.09 9.96 -17.25
C PHE A 118 17.91 10.96 -18.39
N GLY A 119 16.68 11.34 -18.69
CA GLY A 119 16.32 12.19 -19.83
C GLY A 119 16.42 13.68 -19.58
N TRP A 120 16.59 14.16 -18.33
CA TRP A 120 16.47 15.57 -17.94
C TRP A 120 17.21 16.55 -18.86
N ASN A 121 18.47 16.25 -19.19
CA ASN A 121 19.32 17.07 -20.06
C ASN A 121 19.44 16.50 -21.50
N ARG A 122 18.62 15.49 -21.87
CA ARG A 122 18.72 14.80 -23.16
C ARG A 122 17.49 14.99 -24.04
N VAL A 123 16.35 15.24 -23.42
CA VAL A 123 15.08 15.48 -24.12
C VAL A 123 14.50 16.83 -23.73
N GLY A 124 13.59 17.36 -24.54
CA GLY A 124 12.90 18.59 -24.20
C GLY A 124 12.03 18.45 -22.95
N PRO A 125 11.79 19.54 -22.19
CA PRO A 125 11.07 19.47 -20.91
C PRO A 125 9.63 18.97 -21.04
N GLY A 126 8.98 19.18 -22.17
CA GLY A 126 7.63 18.65 -22.42
C GLY A 126 7.61 17.12 -22.55
N LEU A 127 8.59 16.54 -23.27
CA LEU A 127 8.72 15.09 -23.41
C LEU A 127 9.13 14.44 -22.08
N HIS A 128 10.01 15.09 -21.32
CA HIS A 128 10.40 14.63 -20.01
C HIS A 128 9.19 14.56 -19.05
N TYR A 129 8.40 15.64 -18.99
CA TYR A 129 7.19 15.69 -18.17
C TYR A 129 6.16 14.65 -18.61
N PHE A 130 5.99 14.47 -19.92
CA PHE A 130 5.13 13.41 -20.46
C PHE A 130 5.58 12.03 -19.97
N ALA A 131 6.89 11.75 -20.00
CA ALA A 131 7.42 10.48 -19.49
C ALA A 131 7.14 10.28 -17.99
N THR A 132 7.32 11.33 -17.18
CA THR A 132 6.99 11.28 -15.74
C THR A 132 5.50 11.01 -15.52
N CYS A 133 4.61 11.65 -16.31
CA CYS A 133 3.16 11.39 -16.25
C CYS A 133 2.81 9.95 -16.68
N MET A 134 3.49 9.40 -17.68
CA MET A 134 3.27 8.02 -18.13
C MET A 134 3.70 6.98 -17.08
N VAL A 135 4.81 7.22 -16.39
CA VAL A 135 5.20 6.38 -15.25
C VAL A 135 4.15 6.45 -14.14
N ALA A 136 3.69 7.65 -13.77
CA ALA A 136 2.63 7.81 -12.77
C ALA A 136 1.31 7.13 -13.19
N LEU A 137 0.93 7.23 -14.46
CA LEU A 137 -0.24 6.56 -15.02
C LEU A 137 -0.06 5.04 -14.99
N GLY A 138 1.12 4.54 -15.33
CA GLY A 138 1.45 3.12 -15.28
C GLY A 138 1.23 2.52 -13.89
N THR A 139 1.68 3.20 -12.82
CA THR A 139 1.45 2.74 -11.45
C THR A 139 -0.03 2.64 -11.09
N LEU A 140 -0.88 3.54 -11.60
CA LEU A 140 -2.32 3.50 -11.39
C LEU A 140 -3.00 2.40 -12.22
N ILE A 141 -2.55 2.15 -13.44
CA ILE A 141 -3.02 1.03 -14.28
C ILE A 141 -2.63 -0.31 -13.66
N SER A 142 -1.41 -0.43 -13.12
CA SER A 142 -1.01 -1.62 -12.35
C SER A 142 -1.94 -1.85 -11.17
N THR A 143 -2.22 -0.80 -10.39
CA THR A 143 -3.18 -0.84 -9.28
C THR A 143 -4.57 -1.31 -9.73
N PHE A 144 -5.04 -0.82 -10.88
CA PHE A 144 -6.32 -1.21 -11.46
C PHE A 144 -6.41 -2.72 -11.71
N TRP A 145 -5.44 -3.31 -12.40
CA TRP A 145 -5.47 -4.72 -12.76
C TRP A 145 -5.27 -5.65 -11.55
N ILE A 146 -4.34 -5.31 -10.66
CA ILE A 146 -4.10 -6.09 -9.44
C ILE A 146 -5.35 -6.08 -8.54
N LEU A 147 -5.99 -4.92 -8.39
CA LEU A 147 -7.20 -4.83 -7.57
C LEU A 147 -8.43 -5.40 -8.26
N SER A 148 -8.49 -5.41 -9.60
CA SER A 148 -9.53 -6.15 -10.32
C SER A 148 -9.43 -7.65 -10.01
N SER A 149 -8.23 -8.23 -10.08
CA SER A 149 -8.00 -9.62 -9.72
C SER A 149 -8.32 -9.91 -8.25
N ASN A 150 -7.82 -9.10 -7.32
CA ASN A 150 -8.05 -9.30 -5.89
C ASN A 150 -9.52 -9.11 -5.50
N SER A 151 -10.20 -8.10 -6.05
CA SER A 151 -11.61 -7.84 -5.77
C SER A 151 -12.51 -8.95 -6.30
N TRP A 152 -12.17 -9.54 -7.46
CA TRP A 152 -12.89 -10.69 -7.98
C TRP A 152 -12.82 -11.89 -7.01
N MET A 153 -11.67 -12.13 -6.39
CA MET A 153 -11.55 -13.18 -5.37
C MET A 153 -12.42 -12.91 -4.12
N GLN A 154 -12.78 -11.66 -3.87
CA GLN A 154 -13.63 -11.26 -2.74
C GLN A 154 -15.13 -11.33 -3.06
N THR A 155 -15.50 -10.92 -4.28
CA THR A 155 -16.90 -10.90 -4.78
C THR A 155 -16.95 -11.48 -6.20
N PRO A 156 -16.76 -12.82 -6.34
CA PRO A 156 -16.64 -13.45 -7.65
C PRO A 156 -17.94 -13.39 -8.42
N GLN A 157 -17.86 -12.88 -9.65
CA GLN A 157 -18.97 -12.79 -10.61
C GLN A 157 -18.49 -13.04 -12.03
N GLY A 158 -19.41 -13.27 -12.97
CA GLY A 158 -19.13 -13.39 -14.41
C GLY A 158 -18.33 -14.64 -14.79
N TYR A 159 -18.50 -15.73 -14.05
CA TYR A 159 -17.81 -17.00 -14.27
C TYR A 159 -18.78 -18.17 -14.28
N LEU A 160 -18.35 -19.26 -14.90
CA LEU A 160 -18.97 -20.58 -14.83
C LEU A 160 -17.95 -21.59 -14.29
N ILE A 161 -18.45 -22.69 -13.71
CA ILE A 161 -17.60 -23.84 -13.35
C ILE A 161 -17.79 -24.92 -14.40
N GLN A 162 -16.74 -25.25 -15.15
CA GLN A 162 -16.75 -26.29 -16.17
C GLN A 162 -15.59 -27.26 -15.91
N ASN A 163 -15.88 -28.54 -15.87
CA ASN A 163 -14.91 -29.61 -15.60
C ASN A 163 -14.07 -29.37 -14.31
N GLY A 164 -14.69 -28.79 -13.27
CA GLY A 164 -14.05 -28.55 -11.99
C GLY A 164 -13.11 -27.33 -11.94
N VAL A 165 -13.10 -26.49 -12.97
CA VAL A 165 -12.33 -25.23 -13.02
C VAL A 165 -13.24 -24.06 -13.35
N VAL A 166 -12.82 -22.89 -12.93
CA VAL A 166 -13.50 -21.63 -13.23
C VAL A 166 -13.20 -21.22 -14.67
N VAL A 167 -14.22 -20.80 -15.41
CA VAL A 167 -14.12 -20.32 -16.80
C VAL A 167 -14.78 -18.94 -16.89
N PRO A 168 -14.18 -17.95 -17.55
CA PRO A 168 -14.78 -16.63 -17.71
C PRO A 168 -16.02 -16.71 -18.61
N GLU A 169 -17.11 -16.06 -18.17
CA GLU A 169 -18.36 -15.90 -18.94
C GLU A 169 -18.55 -14.45 -19.36
N ASP A 170 -18.32 -13.51 -18.44
CA ASP A 170 -18.52 -12.07 -18.65
C ASP A 170 -17.36 -11.28 -18.06
N TRP A 171 -16.44 -10.86 -18.92
CA TRP A 171 -15.25 -10.10 -18.49
C TRP A 171 -15.58 -8.74 -17.86
N PHE A 172 -16.69 -8.10 -18.25
CA PHE A 172 -17.07 -6.84 -17.63
C PHE A 172 -17.46 -7.05 -16.16
N LYS A 173 -18.23 -8.08 -15.86
CA LYS A 173 -18.60 -8.44 -14.47
C LYS A 173 -17.39 -8.94 -13.67
N ILE A 174 -16.44 -9.60 -14.32
CA ILE A 174 -15.20 -10.04 -13.67
C ILE A 174 -14.37 -8.81 -13.24
N VAL A 175 -14.10 -7.90 -14.16
CA VAL A 175 -13.26 -6.73 -13.92
C VAL A 175 -13.93 -5.73 -12.97
N PHE A 176 -15.20 -5.42 -13.26
CA PHE A 176 -16.00 -4.44 -12.49
C PHE A 176 -16.96 -5.13 -11.51
N ASN A 177 -16.43 -6.12 -10.75
CA ASN A 177 -17.21 -6.79 -9.71
C ASN A 177 -17.62 -5.81 -8.58
N PRO A 178 -18.60 -6.17 -7.72
CA PRO A 178 -19.20 -5.25 -6.76
C PRO A 178 -18.25 -4.60 -5.79
N SER A 179 -17.14 -5.24 -5.42
CA SER A 179 -16.18 -4.68 -4.48
C SER A 179 -15.05 -3.89 -5.14
N PHE A 180 -14.90 -4.01 -6.48
CA PHE A 180 -13.77 -3.41 -7.20
C PHE A 180 -13.65 -1.89 -7.05
N PRO A 181 -14.69 -1.06 -7.28
CA PRO A 181 -14.56 0.40 -7.21
C PRO A 181 -14.14 0.86 -5.80
N TYR A 182 -14.68 0.26 -4.77
CA TYR A 182 -14.35 0.59 -3.37
C TYR A 182 -12.90 0.25 -3.04
N ARG A 183 -12.43 -0.93 -3.46
CA ARG A 183 -11.04 -1.37 -3.24
C ARG A 183 -10.05 -0.55 -4.02
N LEU A 184 -10.35 -0.24 -5.28
CA LEU A 184 -9.50 0.59 -6.13
C LEU A 184 -9.31 1.99 -5.54
N LEU A 185 -10.40 2.65 -5.16
CA LEU A 185 -10.34 3.99 -4.56
C LEU A 185 -9.65 3.95 -3.21
N HIS A 186 -10.03 3.00 -2.33
CA HIS A 186 -9.47 2.91 -0.99
C HIS A 186 -7.96 2.70 -1.02
N MET A 187 -7.45 1.76 -1.83
CA MET A 187 -6.03 1.47 -1.91
C MET A 187 -5.24 2.58 -2.59
N SER A 188 -5.76 3.18 -3.69
CA SER A 188 -5.08 4.25 -4.41
C SER A 188 -4.91 5.49 -3.51
N VAL A 189 -5.96 5.89 -2.81
CA VAL A 189 -5.92 7.04 -1.89
C VAL A 189 -5.04 6.74 -0.67
N ALA A 190 -5.07 5.50 -0.15
CA ALA A 190 -4.16 5.07 0.91
C ALA A 190 -2.69 5.14 0.50
N ALA A 191 -2.35 4.78 -0.75
CA ALA A 191 -0.99 4.90 -1.29
C ALA A 191 -0.53 6.36 -1.38
N PHE A 192 -1.41 7.28 -1.79
CA PHE A 192 -1.11 8.72 -1.76
C PHE A 192 -0.84 9.21 -0.34
N LEU A 193 -1.66 8.81 0.63
CA LEU A 193 -1.44 9.16 2.04
C LEU A 193 -0.13 8.56 2.57
N ALA A 194 0.15 7.29 2.32
CA ALA A 194 1.38 6.64 2.77
C ALA A 194 2.62 7.40 2.25
N SER A 195 2.61 7.79 0.97
CA SER A 195 3.69 8.59 0.38
C SER A 195 3.75 10.00 0.98
N ALA A 196 2.62 10.65 1.22
CA ALA A 196 2.58 11.97 1.86
C ALA A 196 3.19 11.92 3.27
N PHE A 197 2.84 10.91 4.08
CA PHE A 197 3.42 10.75 5.42
C PHE A 197 4.91 10.39 5.37
N PHE A 198 5.35 9.60 4.39
CA PHE A 198 6.75 9.30 4.15
C PHE A 198 7.56 10.57 3.79
N VAL A 199 7.05 11.40 2.86
CA VAL A 199 7.64 12.70 2.50
C VAL A 199 7.62 13.67 3.67
N GLY A 200 6.49 13.76 4.37
CA GLY A 200 6.30 14.66 5.52
C GLY A 200 7.22 14.34 6.68
N SER A 201 7.40 13.07 7.01
CA SER A 201 8.31 12.63 8.08
C SER A 201 9.78 12.89 7.74
N SER A 202 10.17 12.68 6.47
CA SER A 202 11.50 13.05 5.98
C SER A 202 11.77 14.55 6.18
N ALA A 203 10.81 15.41 5.82
CA ALA A 203 10.92 16.85 6.03
C ALA A 203 10.96 17.21 7.52
N ALA A 204 10.11 16.60 8.35
CA ALA A 204 10.09 16.82 9.79
C ALA A 204 11.43 16.47 10.44
N TRP A 205 12.07 15.37 10.01
CA TRP A 205 13.38 14.96 10.49
C TRP A 205 14.45 16.04 10.18
N HIS A 206 14.46 16.59 8.95
CA HIS A 206 15.38 17.66 8.58
C HIS A 206 15.15 18.94 9.39
N LEU A 207 13.90 19.35 9.56
CA LEU A 207 13.53 20.52 10.38
C LEU A 207 13.96 20.34 11.84
N LEU A 208 13.79 19.15 12.43
CA LEU A 208 14.26 18.84 13.79
C LEU A 208 15.78 18.92 13.93
N LYS A 209 16.52 18.62 12.86
CA LYS A 209 17.97 18.74 12.77
C LYS A 209 18.46 20.16 12.49
N GLY A 210 17.55 21.12 12.34
CA GLY A 210 17.89 22.51 12.04
C GLY A 210 18.14 22.81 10.56
N ASN A 211 17.93 21.83 9.67
CA ASN A 211 18.01 22.05 8.23
C ASN A 211 16.67 22.62 7.72
N ASP A 212 16.60 23.94 7.64
CA ASP A 212 15.40 24.71 7.34
C ASP A 212 15.52 25.43 5.99
N ASN A 213 15.75 24.65 4.91
CA ASN A 213 15.81 25.20 3.57
C ASN A 213 14.40 25.25 2.89
N PRO A 214 14.23 26.07 1.82
CA PRO A 214 12.94 26.22 1.13
C PRO A 214 12.36 24.91 0.59
N ALA A 215 13.20 23.97 0.15
CA ALA A 215 12.76 22.68 -0.38
C ALA A 215 12.14 21.81 0.73
N ILE A 216 12.77 21.78 1.92
CA ILE A 216 12.25 21.03 3.07
C ILE A 216 10.93 21.60 3.55
N ARG A 217 10.82 22.94 3.68
CA ARG A 217 9.54 23.58 4.02
C ARG A 217 8.46 23.29 2.99
N LYS A 218 8.81 23.31 1.70
CA LYS A 218 7.86 23.05 0.61
C LYS A 218 7.33 21.64 0.67
N MET A 219 8.20 20.60 0.73
CA MET A 219 7.75 19.21 0.79
C MET A 219 6.96 18.91 2.06
N PHE A 220 7.34 19.48 3.23
CA PHE A 220 6.57 19.37 4.46
C PHE A 220 5.17 19.98 4.31
N SER A 221 5.11 21.19 3.75
CA SER A 221 3.83 21.85 3.49
C SER A 221 2.91 21.07 2.56
N MET A 222 3.43 20.51 1.46
CA MET A 222 2.67 19.70 0.52
C MET A 222 2.12 18.44 1.17
N ALA A 223 2.96 17.72 1.93
CA ALA A 223 2.56 16.53 2.66
C ALA A 223 1.42 16.80 3.66
N LEU A 224 1.51 17.91 4.39
CA LEU A 224 0.47 18.27 5.37
C LEU A 224 -0.85 18.73 4.73
N TRP A 225 -0.81 19.34 3.55
CA TRP A 225 -2.03 19.61 2.78
C TRP A 225 -2.70 18.32 2.30
N MET A 226 -1.90 17.34 1.87
CA MET A 226 -2.42 16.00 1.55
C MET A 226 -3.07 15.35 2.78
N ALA A 227 -2.42 15.39 3.94
CA ALA A 227 -3.00 14.87 5.18
C ALA A 227 -4.33 15.56 5.54
N LEU A 228 -4.41 16.89 5.43
CA LEU A 228 -5.60 17.65 5.77
C LEU A 228 -6.79 17.33 4.85
N ILE A 229 -6.55 17.20 3.55
CA ILE A 229 -7.61 17.06 2.55
C ILE A 229 -7.93 15.58 2.30
N VAL A 230 -6.91 14.76 2.12
CA VAL A 230 -7.08 13.39 1.63
C VAL A 230 -7.38 12.40 2.75
N ALA A 231 -6.89 12.62 4.00
CA ALA A 231 -7.18 11.69 5.08
C ALA A 231 -8.69 11.65 5.48
N PRO A 232 -9.43 12.77 5.55
CA PRO A 232 -10.89 12.71 5.71
C PRO A 232 -11.60 12.02 4.55
N VAL A 233 -11.16 12.26 3.29
CA VAL A 233 -11.71 11.59 2.10
C VAL A 233 -11.47 10.08 2.18
N GLN A 234 -10.29 9.65 2.64
CA GLN A 234 -9.97 8.24 2.85
C GLN A 234 -10.90 7.59 3.89
N ALA A 235 -11.24 8.30 4.96
CA ALA A 235 -12.19 7.82 5.96
C ALA A 235 -13.59 7.60 5.35
N MET A 236 -14.07 8.54 4.53
CA MET A 236 -15.36 8.41 3.82
C MET A 236 -15.36 7.23 2.83
N ILE A 237 -14.27 7.05 2.07
CA ILE A 237 -14.12 5.89 1.17
C ILE A 237 -14.09 4.59 1.99
N GLY A 238 -13.43 4.60 3.15
CA GLY A 238 -13.37 3.46 4.07
C GLY A 238 -14.74 3.06 4.61
N ASP A 239 -15.56 4.02 4.99
CA ASP A 239 -16.95 3.81 5.42
C ASP A 239 -17.79 3.15 4.31
N ALA A 240 -17.77 3.72 3.10
CA ALA A 240 -18.47 3.15 1.95
C ALA A 240 -17.97 1.73 1.60
N HIS A 241 -16.67 1.45 1.74
CA HIS A 241 -16.10 0.11 1.58
C HIS A 241 -16.58 -0.85 2.67
N GLY A 242 -16.74 -0.38 3.92
CA GLY A 242 -17.30 -1.14 5.03
C GLY A 242 -18.74 -1.57 4.76
N LEU A 243 -19.59 -0.67 4.26
CA LEU A 243 -20.97 -0.97 3.88
C LEU A 243 -21.06 -1.99 2.74
N ASN A 244 -20.23 -1.86 1.71
CA ASN A 244 -20.12 -2.86 0.64
C ASN A 244 -19.66 -4.23 1.17
N THR A 245 -18.75 -4.23 2.15
CA THR A 245 -18.31 -5.47 2.80
C THR A 245 -19.43 -6.11 3.63
N LEU A 246 -20.27 -5.31 4.31
CA LEU A 246 -21.43 -5.81 5.05
C LEU A 246 -22.42 -6.50 4.11
N GLU A 247 -22.67 -5.94 2.94
CA GLU A 247 -23.58 -6.49 1.94
C GLU A 247 -23.11 -7.84 1.38
N HIS A 248 -21.81 -7.96 1.04
CA HIS A 248 -21.29 -9.11 0.30
C HIS A 248 -20.56 -10.14 1.16
N GLN A 249 -20.04 -9.74 2.33
CA GLN A 249 -19.26 -10.59 3.23
C GLN A 249 -19.62 -10.32 4.70
N PRO A 250 -20.87 -10.55 5.12
CA PRO A 250 -21.35 -10.17 6.46
C PRO A 250 -20.59 -10.88 7.60
N ALA A 251 -20.13 -12.12 7.42
CA ALA A 251 -19.30 -12.82 8.40
C ALA A 251 -17.98 -12.08 8.69
N LYS A 252 -17.40 -11.43 7.67
CA LYS A 252 -16.21 -10.60 7.82
C LYS A 252 -16.50 -9.40 8.71
N ILE A 253 -17.62 -8.70 8.51
CA ILE A 253 -17.99 -7.55 9.36
C ILE A 253 -18.24 -8.00 10.79
N ALA A 254 -18.98 -9.10 11.02
CA ALA A 254 -19.20 -9.64 12.35
C ALA A 254 -17.88 -9.93 13.09
N ALA A 255 -16.88 -10.45 12.37
CA ALA A 255 -15.56 -10.73 12.92
C ALA A 255 -14.71 -9.48 13.13
N ILE A 256 -14.80 -8.45 12.26
CA ILE A 256 -14.18 -7.13 12.43
C ILE A 256 -14.69 -6.44 13.69
N GLU A 257 -16.01 -6.50 13.89
CA GLU A 257 -16.65 -5.89 15.07
C GLU A 257 -16.48 -6.72 16.34
N GLY A 258 -16.05 -8.00 16.22
CA GLY A 258 -15.95 -8.91 17.36
C GLY A 258 -17.33 -9.25 17.97
N HIS A 259 -18.36 -9.21 17.13
CA HIS A 259 -19.76 -9.35 17.52
C HIS A 259 -20.22 -10.80 17.33
N TRP A 260 -20.55 -11.48 18.44
CA TRP A 260 -20.81 -12.92 18.46
C TRP A 260 -22.30 -13.28 18.46
N GLU A 261 -23.12 -12.51 19.16
CA GLU A 261 -24.54 -12.78 19.34
C GLU A 261 -25.37 -11.50 19.25
N ASN A 262 -26.62 -11.65 18.81
CA ASN A 262 -27.59 -10.56 18.77
C ASN A 262 -28.67 -10.81 19.85
N PRO A 263 -28.64 -10.13 21.00
CA PRO A 263 -29.75 -10.17 21.94
C PRO A 263 -31.05 -9.66 21.27
N PRO A 264 -32.20 -10.31 21.51
CA PRO A 264 -33.47 -9.90 20.91
C PRO A 264 -33.82 -8.45 21.31
N GLY A 265 -34.07 -7.60 20.29
CA GLY A 265 -34.52 -6.21 20.51
C GLY A 265 -33.42 -5.22 20.87
N GLU A 266 -32.16 -5.63 20.94
CA GLU A 266 -31.04 -4.73 21.21
C GLU A 266 -30.29 -4.37 19.92
N ALA A 267 -29.93 -3.10 19.78
CA ALA A 267 -29.07 -2.62 18.69
C ALA A 267 -27.63 -3.12 18.87
N THR A 268 -26.90 -3.29 17.78
CA THR A 268 -25.48 -3.71 17.83
C THR A 268 -24.61 -2.61 18.42
N PRO A 269 -23.89 -2.84 19.55
CA PRO A 269 -22.94 -1.89 20.07
C PRO A 269 -21.68 -1.84 19.21
N LEU A 270 -20.93 -0.75 19.29
CA LEU A 270 -19.55 -0.72 18.80
C LEU A 270 -18.62 -1.17 19.92
N ILE A 271 -17.90 -2.24 19.72
CA ILE A 271 -16.84 -2.67 20.64
C ILE A 271 -15.58 -1.90 20.31
N LEU A 272 -15.26 -0.87 21.10
CA LEU A 272 -14.08 -0.03 20.86
C LEU A 272 -12.78 -0.78 21.18
N PHE A 273 -12.78 -1.54 22.28
CA PHE A 273 -11.67 -2.35 22.78
C PHE A 273 -12.20 -3.69 23.27
N GLY A 274 -11.45 -4.76 23.08
CA GLY A 274 -11.80 -6.10 23.54
C GLY A 274 -10.83 -7.14 23.03
N LEU A 275 -10.97 -8.35 23.55
CA LEU A 275 -10.18 -9.51 23.13
C LEU A 275 -11.13 -10.60 22.62
N PRO A 276 -11.42 -10.63 21.30
CA PRO A 276 -12.21 -11.70 20.71
C PRO A 276 -11.53 -13.04 20.91
N ASP A 277 -12.24 -14.01 21.45
CA ASP A 277 -11.80 -15.37 21.70
C ASP A 277 -12.56 -16.33 20.79
N MET A 278 -11.83 -17.00 19.89
CA MET A 278 -12.41 -17.93 18.91
C MET A 278 -12.85 -19.25 19.53
N GLU A 279 -12.28 -19.65 20.69
CA GLU A 279 -12.62 -20.89 21.38
C GLU A 279 -13.87 -20.70 22.26
N GLU A 280 -13.88 -19.63 23.07
CA GLU A 280 -15.02 -19.28 23.92
C GLU A 280 -16.16 -18.60 23.17
N GLU A 281 -15.95 -18.24 21.91
CA GLU A 281 -16.94 -17.58 21.03
C GLU A 281 -17.56 -16.32 21.67
N ARG A 282 -16.71 -15.49 22.27
CA ARG A 282 -17.08 -14.20 22.89
C ARG A 282 -15.93 -13.21 22.85
N THR A 283 -16.24 -11.94 23.01
CA THR A 283 -15.23 -10.87 23.17
C THR A 283 -15.05 -10.56 24.66
N LYS A 284 -13.86 -10.85 25.18
CA LYS A 284 -13.49 -10.58 26.57
C LYS A 284 -13.13 -9.12 26.79
N TYR A 285 -13.38 -8.59 27.97
CA TYR A 285 -13.02 -7.23 28.38
C TYR A 285 -13.53 -6.16 27.38
N ALA A 286 -14.73 -6.36 26.84
CA ALA A 286 -15.30 -5.46 25.85
C ALA A 286 -15.63 -4.09 26.48
N LEU A 287 -15.10 -3.03 25.86
CA LEU A 287 -15.54 -1.67 26.07
C LEU A 287 -16.48 -1.30 24.94
N GLU A 288 -17.77 -1.23 25.25
CA GLU A 288 -18.85 -1.08 24.29
C GLU A 288 -19.44 0.33 24.32
N ILE A 289 -19.75 0.85 23.14
CA ILE A 289 -20.55 2.07 22.98
C ILE A 289 -21.90 1.63 22.41
N PRO A 290 -23.00 1.71 23.21
CA PRO A 290 -24.32 1.28 22.78
C PRO A 290 -24.76 1.98 21.49
N TYR A 291 -25.53 1.30 20.65
CA TYR A 291 -26.13 1.81 19.40
C TYR A 291 -25.15 2.23 18.30
N LEU A 292 -23.89 2.48 18.62
CA LEU A 292 -22.94 3.08 17.67
C LEU A 292 -22.55 2.12 16.55
N GLY A 293 -22.48 0.81 16.79
CA GLY A 293 -22.24 -0.19 15.75
C GLY A 293 -23.38 -0.22 14.72
N SER A 294 -24.63 -0.23 15.21
CA SER A 294 -25.82 -0.12 14.34
C SER A 294 -25.82 1.18 13.56
N LEU A 295 -25.54 2.32 14.20
CA LEU A 295 -25.53 3.63 13.55
C LEU A 295 -24.51 3.69 12.40
N ILE A 296 -23.28 3.23 12.63
CA ILE A 296 -22.21 3.25 11.61
C ILE A 296 -22.52 2.30 10.45
N LEU A 297 -22.92 1.06 10.75
CA LEU A 297 -23.02 0.00 9.73
C LEU A 297 -24.39 -0.07 9.05
N THR A 298 -25.45 0.49 9.66
CA THR A 298 -26.81 0.40 9.09
C THR A 298 -27.47 1.77 8.93
N HIS A 299 -26.83 2.85 9.36
CA HIS A 299 -27.37 4.21 9.41
C HIS A 299 -28.72 4.27 10.17
N SER A 300 -28.94 3.34 11.13
CA SER A 300 -30.11 3.22 11.97
C SER A 300 -29.70 2.87 13.39
N LEU A 301 -30.47 3.35 14.39
CA LEU A 301 -30.21 3.03 15.79
C LEU A 301 -30.79 1.68 16.24
N ASP A 302 -31.68 1.09 15.43
CA ASP A 302 -32.48 -0.07 15.83
C ASP A 302 -32.10 -1.37 15.06
N LYS A 303 -31.37 -1.25 13.93
CA LYS A 303 -31.02 -2.40 13.12
C LYS A 303 -29.84 -3.15 13.70
N GLN A 304 -29.93 -4.47 13.67
CA GLN A 304 -28.84 -5.36 14.07
C GLN A 304 -27.92 -5.68 12.88
N VAL A 305 -26.63 -5.83 13.18
CA VAL A 305 -25.63 -6.36 12.24
C VAL A 305 -25.55 -7.88 12.44
N PRO A 306 -25.35 -8.69 11.39
CA PRO A 306 -25.20 -10.14 11.55
C PRO A 306 -24.10 -10.48 12.56
N ALA A 307 -24.40 -11.38 13.49
CA ALA A 307 -23.46 -11.84 14.51
C ALA A 307 -22.65 -13.05 13.99
N LEU A 308 -21.45 -13.27 14.52
CA LEU A 308 -20.55 -14.31 14.04
C LEU A 308 -21.09 -15.72 14.25
N LYS A 309 -21.84 -15.96 15.31
CA LYS A 309 -22.50 -17.25 15.58
C LYS A 309 -23.64 -17.60 14.61
N SER A 310 -24.14 -16.65 13.81
CA SER A 310 -25.13 -16.94 12.76
C SER A 310 -24.54 -17.65 11.54
N PHE A 311 -23.20 -17.76 11.45
CA PHE A 311 -22.48 -18.45 10.39
C PHE A 311 -21.92 -19.79 10.89
N PRO A 312 -21.78 -20.82 10.00
CA PRO A 312 -21.12 -22.05 10.33
C PRO A 312 -19.71 -21.83 10.90
N LYS A 313 -19.32 -22.61 11.92
CA LYS A 313 -18.03 -22.42 12.63
C LYS A 313 -16.84 -22.51 11.69
N GLU A 314 -16.89 -23.40 10.73
CA GLU A 314 -15.87 -23.63 9.70
C GLU A 314 -15.74 -22.50 8.67
N ASP A 315 -16.73 -21.60 8.57
CA ASP A 315 -16.73 -20.47 7.65
C ASP A 315 -16.43 -19.13 8.34
N ARG A 316 -16.18 -19.14 9.65
CA ARG A 316 -15.90 -17.92 10.42
C ARG A 316 -14.44 -17.50 10.27
N PRO A 317 -14.18 -16.25 9.86
CA PRO A 317 -12.82 -15.71 9.86
C PRO A 317 -12.30 -15.54 11.30
N ASN A 318 -10.96 -15.46 11.43
CA ASN A 318 -10.31 -15.24 12.74
C ASN A 318 -10.58 -13.82 13.25
N SER A 319 -11.58 -13.69 14.13
CA SER A 319 -11.97 -12.40 14.71
C SER A 319 -10.85 -11.75 15.52
N THR A 320 -10.04 -12.52 16.24
CA THR A 320 -8.96 -11.97 17.10
C THR A 320 -7.99 -11.11 16.29
N ILE A 321 -7.56 -11.58 15.11
CA ILE A 321 -6.59 -10.87 14.29
C ILE A 321 -7.25 -9.69 13.57
N ILE A 322 -8.40 -9.89 12.93
CA ILE A 322 -9.02 -8.85 12.10
C ILE A 322 -9.65 -7.73 12.92
N PHE A 323 -10.13 -8.01 14.11
CA PHE A 323 -10.61 -7.01 15.07
C PHE A 323 -9.52 -5.97 15.38
N TRP A 324 -8.31 -6.44 15.70
CA TRP A 324 -7.21 -5.55 16.03
C TRP A 324 -6.58 -4.88 14.81
N SER A 325 -6.41 -5.60 13.71
CA SER A 325 -5.87 -5.00 12.48
C SER A 325 -6.77 -3.87 11.96
N PHE A 326 -8.08 -4.04 12.00
CA PHE A 326 -9.02 -2.98 11.62
C PHE A 326 -8.89 -1.75 12.55
N ARG A 327 -8.84 -1.97 13.87
CA ARG A 327 -8.71 -0.86 14.84
C ARG A 327 -7.39 -0.12 14.72
N VAL A 328 -6.28 -0.81 14.46
CA VAL A 328 -5.00 -0.18 14.16
C VAL A 328 -5.09 0.70 12.92
N MET A 329 -5.69 0.20 11.83
CA MET A 329 -5.90 0.97 10.60
C MET A 329 -6.71 2.24 10.86
N VAL A 330 -7.85 2.12 11.53
CA VAL A 330 -8.75 3.27 11.81
C VAL A 330 -8.11 4.26 12.77
N ALA A 331 -7.45 3.79 13.83
CA ALA A 331 -6.76 4.67 14.79
C ALA A 331 -5.65 5.48 14.11
N LEU A 332 -4.86 4.87 13.23
CA LEU A 332 -3.85 5.58 12.45
C LEU A 332 -4.50 6.59 11.49
N GLY A 333 -5.61 6.25 10.86
CA GLY A 333 -6.39 7.18 10.02
C GLY A 333 -6.86 8.41 10.80
N LEU A 334 -7.36 8.24 12.00
CA LEU A 334 -7.76 9.35 12.89
C LEU A 334 -6.57 10.21 13.32
N LEU A 335 -5.41 9.59 13.59
CA LEU A 335 -4.17 10.33 13.86
C LEU A 335 -3.69 11.12 12.63
N MET A 336 -3.86 10.59 11.41
CA MET A 336 -3.55 11.30 10.17
C MET A 336 -4.43 12.55 10.01
N ILE A 337 -5.73 12.42 10.23
CA ILE A 337 -6.68 13.56 10.23
C ILE A 337 -6.27 14.59 11.28
N THR A 338 -5.98 14.13 12.50
CA THR A 338 -5.55 15.00 13.61
C THR A 338 -4.29 15.78 13.23
N LEU A 339 -3.29 15.14 12.63
CA LEU A 339 -2.07 15.81 12.17
C LEU A 339 -2.38 16.86 11.11
N GLY A 340 -3.27 16.57 10.17
CA GLY A 340 -3.76 17.51 9.16
C GLY A 340 -4.39 18.75 9.79
N VAL A 341 -5.34 18.56 10.71
CA VAL A 341 -6.05 19.65 11.41
C VAL A 341 -5.11 20.50 12.27
N VAL A 342 -4.24 19.85 13.04
CA VAL A 342 -3.22 20.57 13.85
C VAL A 342 -2.28 21.36 12.96
N SER A 343 -1.93 20.84 11.77
CA SER A 343 -1.11 21.57 10.81
C SER A 343 -1.76 22.88 10.35
N LEU A 344 -3.08 22.87 10.11
CA LEU A 344 -3.83 24.04 9.72
C LEU A 344 -3.81 25.10 10.83
N TRP A 345 -4.04 24.69 12.07
CA TRP A 345 -3.98 25.58 13.24
C TRP A 345 -2.59 26.19 13.42
N LEU A 346 -1.53 25.38 13.26
CA LEU A 346 -0.15 25.87 13.37
C LEU A 346 0.24 26.80 12.21
N ARG A 347 -0.31 26.59 11.00
CA ARG A 347 -0.17 27.53 9.87
C ARG A 347 -0.77 28.90 10.22
N TYR A 348 -1.98 28.89 10.74
CA TYR A 348 -2.64 30.12 11.17
C TYR A 348 -1.84 30.88 12.24
N LYS A 349 -1.19 30.15 13.16
CA LYS A 349 -0.30 30.73 14.20
C LYS A 349 1.12 31.09 13.70
N GLY A 350 1.47 30.80 12.45
CA GLY A 350 2.81 31.03 11.91
C GLY A 350 3.91 30.13 12.51
N ARG A 351 3.55 29.03 13.20
CA ARG A 351 4.48 28.16 13.95
C ARG A 351 4.68 26.77 13.34
N LEU A 352 4.21 26.52 12.13
CA LEU A 352 4.21 25.21 11.49
C LEU A 352 5.59 24.53 11.47
N TYR A 353 6.63 25.29 11.12
CA TYR A 353 7.99 24.76 10.95
C TYR A 353 8.84 24.82 12.23
N GLN A 354 8.34 25.42 13.30
CA GLN A 354 9.07 25.69 14.53
C GLN A 354 8.59 24.88 15.74
N SER A 355 7.37 24.33 15.67
CA SER A 355 6.77 23.57 16.75
C SER A 355 7.42 22.20 16.89
N ARG A 356 8.44 22.06 17.75
CA ARG A 356 9.13 20.79 17.97
C ARG A 356 8.20 19.62 18.31
N PRO A 357 7.19 19.75 19.19
CA PRO A 357 6.27 18.63 19.46
C PRO A 357 5.52 18.18 18.22
N PHE A 358 5.08 19.11 17.36
CA PHE A 358 4.41 18.80 16.12
C PHE A 358 5.34 18.15 15.11
N LEU A 359 6.59 18.60 15.00
CA LEU A 359 7.60 17.98 14.14
C LEU A 359 7.90 16.54 14.58
N TRP A 360 7.97 16.27 15.89
CA TRP A 360 8.10 14.91 16.39
C TRP A 360 6.86 14.06 16.08
N PHE A 361 5.66 14.62 16.23
CA PHE A 361 4.42 13.91 15.83
C PHE A 361 4.45 13.57 14.34
N ALA A 362 4.78 14.52 13.46
CA ALA A 362 4.90 14.28 12.03
C ALA A 362 6.00 13.24 11.67
N LEU A 363 7.13 13.25 12.38
CA LEU A 363 8.19 12.26 12.20
C LEU A 363 7.73 10.86 12.58
N LEU A 364 7.11 10.70 13.74
CA LEU A 364 6.60 9.41 14.24
C LEU A 364 5.47 8.85 13.36
N MET A 365 4.69 9.72 12.72
CA MET A 365 3.65 9.34 11.77
C MET A 365 4.22 8.88 10.41
N GLY A 366 5.53 8.94 10.16
CA GLY A 366 6.15 8.50 8.91
C GLY A 366 5.75 7.10 8.45
N PRO A 367 5.86 6.07 9.27
CA PRO A 367 5.46 4.70 8.90
C PRO A 367 3.94 4.45 8.95
N SER A 368 3.15 5.40 9.47
CA SER A 368 1.72 5.18 9.76
C SER A 368 0.91 4.76 8.54
N GLY A 369 1.18 5.35 7.36
CA GLY A 369 0.49 5.00 6.12
C GLY A 369 0.74 3.56 5.71
N LEU A 370 1.98 3.09 5.81
CA LEU A 370 2.34 1.71 5.49
C LEU A 370 1.75 0.71 6.49
N ILE A 371 1.79 1.04 7.79
CA ILE A 371 1.21 0.21 8.84
C ILE A 371 -0.32 0.12 8.65
N ALA A 372 -0.98 1.23 8.34
CA ALA A 372 -2.42 1.25 8.09
C ALA A 372 -2.79 0.43 6.85
N ILE A 373 -2.00 0.50 5.77
CA ILE A 373 -2.19 -0.32 4.56
C ILE A 373 -2.05 -1.81 4.90
N LEU A 374 -0.99 -2.22 5.60
CA LEU A 374 -0.79 -3.61 6.00
C LEU A 374 -1.92 -4.11 6.91
N ALA A 375 -2.32 -3.30 7.89
CA ALA A 375 -3.42 -3.63 8.78
C ALA A 375 -4.75 -3.78 8.00
N GLY A 376 -5.00 -2.93 7.01
CA GLY A 376 -6.15 -3.05 6.10
C GLY A 376 -6.10 -4.32 5.25
N TRP A 377 -4.94 -4.69 4.72
CA TRP A 377 -4.76 -5.94 3.99
C TRP A 377 -4.96 -7.17 4.88
N PHE A 378 -4.45 -7.18 6.12
CA PHE A 378 -4.72 -8.25 7.07
C PHE A 378 -6.21 -8.37 7.39
N THR A 379 -6.89 -7.26 7.61
CA THR A 379 -8.34 -7.23 7.81
C THR A 379 -9.07 -7.85 6.60
N THR A 380 -8.68 -7.48 5.39
CA THR A 380 -9.31 -7.92 4.15
C THR A 380 -9.06 -9.39 3.86
N GLU A 381 -7.81 -9.85 3.93
CA GLU A 381 -7.40 -11.18 3.46
C GLU A 381 -7.60 -12.27 4.53
N ILE A 382 -7.33 -11.97 5.80
CA ILE A 382 -7.66 -12.88 6.90
C ILE A 382 -9.18 -12.92 7.10
N GLY A 383 -9.86 -11.79 6.88
CA GLY A 383 -11.31 -11.71 6.93
C GLY A 383 -12.03 -12.46 5.79
N ARG A 384 -11.33 -12.86 4.71
CA ARG A 384 -11.87 -13.73 3.68
C ARG A 384 -11.76 -15.21 4.02
N GLN A 385 -10.84 -15.58 4.92
CA GLN A 385 -10.63 -16.97 5.28
C GLN A 385 -11.93 -17.60 5.88
N PRO A 386 -12.17 -18.89 5.58
CA PRO A 386 -11.27 -19.89 5.01
C PRO A 386 -11.21 -19.95 3.47
N TRP A 387 -11.72 -18.96 2.79
CA TRP A 387 -11.81 -18.94 1.33
C TRP A 387 -10.61 -18.24 0.67
N VAL A 388 -10.10 -18.81 -0.42
CA VAL A 388 -9.19 -18.12 -1.34
C VAL A 388 -9.96 -17.38 -2.43
N VAL A 389 -11.06 -17.96 -2.94
CA VAL A 389 -12.12 -17.29 -3.72
C VAL A 389 -13.41 -17.43 -2.93
N TYR A 390 -13.97 -16.33 -2.47
CA TYR A 390 -15.05 -16.31 -1.50
C TYR A 390 -16.27 -17.13 -1.96
N GLY A 391 -16.67 -18.12 -1.14
CA GLY A 391 -17.77 -19.02 -1.42
C GLY A 391 -17.54 -20.04 -2.54
N VAL A 392 -16.36 -20.06 -3.19
CA VAL A 392 -16.09 -20.87 -4.39
C VAL A 392 -14.95 -21.87 -4.17
N GLN A 393 -13.80 -21.42 -3.65
CA GLN A 393 -12.64 -22.27 -3.39
C GLN A 393 -12.10 -22.02 -1.99
N ARG A 394 -11.94 -23.10 -1.20
CA ARG A 394 -11.30 -23.01 0.12
C ARG A 394 -9.77 -22.89 -0.02
N THR A 395 -9.15 -22.23 0.94
CA THR A 395 -7.69 -22.03 0.94
C THR A 395 -6.93 -23.36 1.05
N ILE A 396 -7.49 -24.35 1.75
CA ILE A 396 -6.88 -25.68 1.89
C ILE A 396 -6.79 -26.42 0.54
N ASP A 397 -7.73 -26.18 -0.38
CA ASP A 397 -7.79 -26.81 -1.69
C ASP A 397 -6.91 -26.06 -2.73
N ALA A 398 -6.38 -24.92 -2.35
CA ALA A 398 -5.60 -24.04 -3.23
C ALA A 398 -4.09 -24.28 -3.13
N VAL A 399 -3.62 -24.91 -2.05
CA VAL A 399 -2.19 -25.09 -1.77
C VAL A 399 -1.57 -26.16 -2.65
N SER A 400 -0.28 -25.99 -2.96
CA SER A 400 0.50 -27.00 -3.68
C SER A 400 0.86 -28.19 -2.77
N PRO A 401 0.96 -29.42 -3.29
CA PRO A 401 1.24 -30.62 -2.52
C PRO A 401 2.73 -30.74 -2.14
N HIS A 402 3.27 -29.76 -1.42
CA HIS A 402 4.65 -29.78 -0.93
C HIS A 402 4.74 -30.37 0.47
N GLY A 403 5.88 -31.03 0.76
CA GLY A 403 6.17 -31.53 2.10
C GLY A 403 6.69 -30.42 3.04
N GLU A 404 6.52 -30.64 4.34
CA GLU A 404 6.93 -29.70 5.41
C GLU A 404 8.40 -29.27 5.33
N MET A 405 9.31 -30.19 4.98
CA MET A 405 10.74 -29.91 4.86
C MET A 405 11.00 -28.89 3.76
N HIS A 406 10.41 -29.08 2.57
CA HIS A 406 10.56 -28.16 1.46
C HIS A 406 10.03 -26.78 1.80
N MET A 407 8.86 -26.70 2.42
CA MET A 407 8.26 -25.43 2.83
C MET A 407 9.07 -24.73 3.92
N SER A 408 9.62 -25.46 4.88
CA SER A 408 10.48 -24.90 5.93
C SER A 408 11.78 -24.31 5.36
N ILE A 409 12.45 -25.03 4.44
CA ILE A 409 13.67 -24.55 3.78
C ILE A 409 13.35 -23.32 2.91
N SER A 410 12.28 -23.39 2.14
CA SER A 410 11.82 -22.29 1.31
C SER A 410 11.56 -21.03 2.13
N LEU A 411 10.79 -21.14 3.20
CA LEU A 411 10.49 -19.99 4.08
C LEU A 411 11.76 -19.38 4.68
N LEU A 412 12.69 -20.21 5.17
CA LEU A 412 13.96 -19.72 5.70
C LEU A 412 14.78 -19.00 4.62
N ALA A 413 14.86 -19.57 3.42
CA ALA A 413 15.56 -18.94 2.30
C ALA A 413 14.94 -17.58 1.95
N PHE A 414 13.61 -17.48 1.89
CA PHE A 414 12.92 -16.21 1.65
C PHE A 414 13.24 -15.17 2.73
N ILE A 415 13.18 -15.53 4.00
CA ILE A 415 13.51 -14.61 5.10
C ILE A 415 14.95 -14.10 4.97
N LEU A 416 15.91 -14.98 4.70
CA LEU A 416 17.33 -14.60 4.56
C LEU A 416 17.57 -13.70 3.34
N VAL A 417 17.05 -14.08 2.17
CA VAL A 417 17.24 -13.33 0.92
C VAL A 417 16.54 -11.97 1.01
N TYR A 418 15.30 -11.93 1.48
CA TYR A 418 14.55 -10.68 1.62
C TYR A 418 15.21 -9.73 2.62
N SER A 419 15.62 -10.23 3.79
CA SER A 419 16.30 -9.41 4.78
C SER A 419 17.62 -8.84 4.24
N SER A 420 18.36 -9.61 3.45
CA SER A 420 19.62 -9.16 2.85
C SER A 420 19.41 -8.14 1.73
N VAL A 421 18.62 -8.50 0.71
CA VAL A 421 18.43 -7.68 -0.49
C VAL A 421 17.70 -6.37 -0.17
N PHE A 422 16.55 -6.49 0.50
CA PHE A 422 15.74 -5.32 0.84
C PHE A 422 16.33 -4.51 2.00
N GLY A 423 17.08 -5.15 2.90
CA GLY A 423 17.87 -4.47 3.94
C GLY A 423 18.90 -3.52 3.36
N VAL A 424 19.64 -3.94 2.32
CA VAL A 424 20.58 -3.08 1.59
C VAL A 424 19.84 -1.94 0.88
N GLY A 425 18.76 -2.24 0.17
CA GLY A 425 17.93 -1.23 -0.51
C GLY A 425 17.36 -0.19 0.46
N TYR A 426 16.81 -0.63 1.58
CA TYR A 426 16.30 0.23 2.64
C TYR A 426 17.41 1.11 3.24
N HIS A 427 18.57 0.52 3.56
CA HIS A 427 19.71 1.27 4.07
C HIS A 427 20.16 2.39 3.11
N TYR A 428 20.23 2.06 1.81
CA TYR A 428 20.61 3.03 0.79
C TYR A 428 19.56 4.15 0.65
N MET A 429 18.29 3.81 0.63
CA MET A 429 17.18 4.77 0.60
C MET A 429 17.22 5.71 1.82
N MET A 430 17.42 5.17 3.02
CA MET A 430 17.56 5.98 4.25
C MET A 430 18.77 6.88 4.22
N ARG A 431 19.86 6.45 3.59
CA ARG A 431 21.04 7.29 3.37
C ARG A 431 20.73 8.48 2.48
N LEU A 432 20.01 8.27 1.36
CA LEU A 432 19.56 9.34 0.47
C LEU A 432 18.65 10.32 1.21
N ILE A 433 17.66 9.82 1.96
CA ILE A 433 16.75 10.66 2.76
C ILE A 433 17.52 11.53 3.74
N LYS A 434 18.53 10.98 4.44
CA LYS A 434 19.36 11.73 5.39
C LYS A 434 20.23 12.81 4.75
N GLN A 435 20.60 12.67 3.48
CA GLN A 435 21.32 13.72 2.74
C GLN A 435 20.44 14.95 2.49
N GLY A 436 19.15 14.72 2.21
CA GLY A 436 18.18 15.76 1.89
C GLY A 436 18.35 16.36 0.48
N PRO A 437 17.43 17.25 0.08
CA PRO A 437 17.50 17.93 -1.20
C PRO A 437 18.66 18.94 -1.24
N VAL A 438 19.43 18.88 -2.32
CA VAL A 438 20.57 19.80 -2.58
C VAL A 438 20.08 20.93 -3.50
N THR A 439 20.36 22.17 -3.13
CA THR A 439 19.98 23.34 -3.93
C THR A 439 20.82 23.41 -5.21
N GLY A 440 20.19 23.58 -6.38
CA GLY A 440 20.87 23.72 -7.67
C GLY A 440 21.39 22.40 -8.27
N GLU A 441 20.97 21.25 -7.79
CA GLU A 441 21.45 19.93 -8.25
C GLU A 441 21.29 19.70 -9.77
N GLY A 442 20.36 20.39 -10.42
CA GLY A 442 20.19 20.35 -11.88
C GLY A 442 21.14 21.24 -12.70
N ASP A 443 21.91 22.12 -12.06
CA ASP A 443 22.78 23.09 -12.74
C ASP A 443 24.23 22.60 -12.87
N ILE A 444 24.60 21.45 -12.29
CA ILE A 444 25.99 20.96 -12.21
C ILE A 444 26.47 20.25 -13.50
N VAL A 445 25.93 20.56 -14.66
CA VAL A 445 26.42 19.93 -15.91
C VAL A 445 26.64 20.95 -17.04
N GLU A 446 27.34 22.04 -16.79
CA GLU A 446 27.89 22.89 -17.85
C GLU A 446 29.33 23.36 -17.61
N THR A 447 30.20 22.51 -17.09
CA THR A 447 31.64 22.74 -17.15
C THR A 447 32.37 21.64 -17.90
N GLY A 448 31.86 21.29 -19.08
CA GLY A 448 32.58 20.44 -20.03
C GLY A 448 32.84 21.25 -21.28
N GLY A 449 34.08 21.65 -21.51
CA GLY A 449 34.52 22.27 -22.75
C GLY A 449 34.21 21.40 -23.99
N PRO A 450 34.21 21.98 -25.22
CA PRO A 450 33.88 21.24 -26.43
C PRO A 450 34.90 20.12 -26.67
N GLY A 451 34.47 18.87 -26.58
CA GLY A 451 35.28 17.69 -26.85
C GLY A 451 35.20 16.52 -25.88
N GLN A 452 34.56 16.64 -24.73
CA GLN A 452 34.39 15.51 -23.81
C GLN A 452 33.13 14.69 -24.13
N ILE A 453 33.34 13.43 -24.53
CA ILE A 453 32.27 12.43 -24.67
C ILE A 453 31.71 12.18 -23.27
N LYS A 454 30.46 12.63 -23.02
CA LYS A 454 29.76 12.40 -21.75
C LYS A 454 29.41 10.91 -21.64
N THR A 455 30.14 10.15 -20.85
CA THR A 455 29.70 8.84 -20.40
C THR A 455 28.48 8.99 -19.46
N PRO A 456 27.45 8.14 -19.58
CA PRO A 456 26.31 8.20 -18.68
C PRO A 456 26.75 8.01 -17.24
N ALA A 457 26.44 8.94 -16.35
CA ALA A 457 26.65 8.75 -14.93
C ALA A 457 25.87 7.49 -14.47
N ARG A 458 26.58 6.47 -14.01
CA ARG A 458 25.96 5.28 -13.44
C ARG A 458 25.29 5.70 -12.12
N PRO A 459 23.98 5.40 -11.90
CA PRO A 459 23.29 5.79 -10.67
C PRO A 459 23.89 5.17 -9.39
N LEU A 460 24.72 4.15 -9.54
CA LEU A 460 25.34 3.38 -8.45
C LEU A 460 26.84 3.68 -8.24
N SER A 461 27.46 4.57 -9.03
CA SER A 461 28.86 4.94 -8.84
C SER A 461 28.98 6.32 -8.23
N ALA A 462 28.94 6.41 -6.89
CA ALA A 462 29.47 7.54 -6.15
C ALA A 462 31.02 7.41 -6.09
N ALA A 463 31.69 7.52 -7.23
CA ALA A 463 33.14 7.69 -7.25
C ALA A 463 33.41 9.16 -6.91
N THR A 464 33.84 9.41 -5.69
CA THR A 464 34.49 10.66 -5.30
C THR A 464 35.74 10.82 -6.15
N HIS A 465 35.75 11.76 -7.10
CA HIS A 465 37.01 12.24 -7.64
C HIS A 465 37.75 12.98 -6.53
N LYS A 466 38.78 12.36 -5.95
CA LYS A 466 39.81 13.08 -5.27
C LYS A 466 40.57 13.89 -6.34
N ASN A 467 40.50 15.22 -6.24
CA ASN A 467 41.45 16.07 -6.94
C ASN A 467 42.83 15.73 -6.39
N GLU A 468 43.66 15.09 -7.16
CA GLU A 468 45.11 15.13 -6.97
C GLU A 468 45.60 16.45 -7.54
N GLU A 469 45.87 17.40 -6.67
CA GLU A 469 46.69 18.54 -6.98
C GLU A 469 48.14 18.05 -7.22
N ARG A 470 48.68 18.39 -8.38
CA ARG A 470 50.08 18.62 -8.64
C ARG A 470 50.29 19.95 -9.34
#